data_8edb5abb388f550df9fcbbf2b95ba39a
#
_entry.id   8edb5abb388f550df9fcbbf2b95ba39a
#
_cell.length_a   1.000
_cell.length_b   1.000
_cell.length_c   1.000
_cell.angle_alpha   90.00
_cell.angle_beta   90.00
_cell.angle_gamma   90.00
#
_symmetry.space_group_name_H-M   'P 1'
#
loop_
_entity.id
_entity.type
_entity.pdbx_description
1 polymer ?
#
loop_
_entity_poly.entity_id
_entity_poly.type
_entity_poly.pdbx_seq_one_letter_code
_entity_poly.pdbx_strand_id
1 'polypeptide(L)'
;GSTNLYVYGSAFFNNELVAKNAKVTGILTATALDVTSGNLSIGILTATNLKVGSSATIFATTTSGAGIGTVTPRAGLDVVGHTRLQAASNEVRYLEVESNQIKIYLNEASTFICTVTDDISRIRLYNADQVVNTSQTFTLKLTQNSTGGYGVGINTIHNGDDDAVSVYWPGGVVPEVTTTA
;
A
#
# COMPACT_ATOMS: atom_id res chain seq x y z
N GLY A 1 57.13 -7.86 -5.11
CA GLY A 1 57.09 -6.41 -5.15
C GLY A 1 55.77 -5.94 -5.70
N SER A 2 55.13 -4.96 -5.09
CA SER A 2 53.94 -4.32 -5.64
C SER A 2 54.39 -3.25 -6.64
N THR A 3 54.02 -3.41 -7.88
CA THR A 3 54.21 -2.39 -8.93
C THR A 3 52.93 -1.57 -9.07
N ASN A 4 53.06 -0.29 -8.83
CA ASN A 4 51.94 0.66 -9.06
C ASN A 4 52.18 1.36 -10.40
N LEU A 5 51.17 1.40 -11.26
CA LEU A 5 51.15 2.20 -12.46
C LEU A 5 50.43 3.53 -12.14
N TYR A 6 51.14 4.65 -12.27
CA TYR A 6 50.56 5.98 -12.15
C TYR A 6 50.47 6.60 -13.52
N VAL A 7 49.27 6.94 -13.99
CA VAL A 7 49.04 7.66 -15.23
C VAL A 7 48.52 9.04 -14.91
N TYR A 8 49.31 10.05 -15.22
CA TYR A 8 48.91 11.47 -15.12
C TYR A 8 48.36 11.90 -16.48
N GLY A 9 47.06 11.80 -16.65
CA GLY A 9 46.35 12.11 -17.90
C GLY A 9 45.41 10.98 -18.32
N SER A 10 45.39 10.65 -19.60
CA SER A 10 44.49 9.63 -20.16
C SER A 10 45.16 8.28 -20.34
N ALA A 11 44.52 7.22 -19.98
CA ALA A 11 44.88 5.85 -20.30
C ALA A 11 43.82 5.24 -21.24
N PHE A 12 44.29 4.58 -22.33
CA PHE A 12 43.43 3.90 -23.29
C PHE A 12 43.68 2.41 -23.22
N PHE A 13 42.61 1.64 -22.99
CA PHE A 13 42.62 0.19 -23.03
C PHE A 13 41.84 -0.24 -24.26
N ASN A 14 42.50 -0.92 -25.18
CA ASN A 14 41.89 -1.24 -26.47
C ASN A 14 40.92 -2.40 -26.43
N ASN A 15 40.98 -3.26 -25.40
CA ASN A 15 40.12 -4.42 -25.23
C ASN A 15 39.53 -4.47 -23.81
N GLU A 16 40.35 -4.78 -22.82
CA GLU A 16 39.88 -5.09 -21.47
C GLU A 16 40.80 -4.47 -20.41
N LEU A 17 40.18 -4.00 -19.34
CA LEU A 17 40.85 -3.71 -18.09
C LEU A 17 40.43 -4.71 -17.06
N VAL A 18 41.27 -5.67 -16.73
CA VAL A 18 41.05 -6.61 -15.61
C VAL A 18 41.64 -6.03 -14.35
N ALA A 19 40.77 -5.68 -13.39
CA ALA A 19 41.22 -5.16 -12.11
C ALA A 19 40.44 -5.88 -10.99
N LYS A 20 41.16 -6.28 -9.95
CA LYS A 20 40.53 -6.86 -8.76
C LYS A 20 39.65 -5.83 -8.05
N ASN A 21 40.07 -4.59 -8.03
CA ASN A 21 39.34 -3.45 -7.52
C ASN A 21 39.57 -2.24 -8.45
N ALA A 22 38.47 -1.61 -8.85
CA ALA A 22 38.53 -0.32 -9.56
C ALA A 22 37.72 0.72 -8.78
N LYS A 23 38.27 1.91 -8.57
CA LYS A 23 37.60 3.05 -7.96
C LYS A 23 37.54 4.19 -8.95
N VAL A 24 36.37 4.61 -9.34
CA VAL A 24 36.14 5.82 -10.14
C VAL A 24 35.62 6.91 -9.21
N THR A 25 36.34 7.99 -9.06
CA THR A 25 35.97 9.12 -8.20
C THR A 25 35.23 10.23 -8.96
N GLY A 26 35.07 10.08 -10.25
CA GLY A 26 34.36 10.99 -11.13
C GLY A 26 33.19 10.32 -11.84
N ILE A 27 33.02 10.63 -13.11
CA ILE A 27 31.94 10.08 -13.94
C ILE A 27 32.39 8.79 -14.60
N LEU A 28 31.64 7.72 -14.45
CA LEU A 28 31.76 6.51 -15.27
C LEU A 28 30.76 6.61 -16.41
N THR A 29 31.25 6.74 -17.64
CA THR A 29 30.41 6.64 -18.84
C THR A 29 30.64 5.28 -19.46
N ALA A 30 29.59 4.49 -19.57
CA ALA A 30 29.64 3.15 -20.17
C ALA A 30 28.41 2.94 -21.08
N THR A 31 28.65 2.29 -22.22
CA THR A 31 27.57 1.85 -23.12
C THR A 31 26.71 0.77 -22.45
N ALA A 32 27.34 -0.10 -21.67
CA ALA A 32 26.70 -1.09 -20.84
C ALA A 32 27.47 -1.26 -19.52
N LEU A 33 26.76 -1.46 -18.43
CA LEU A 33 27.31 -1.87 -17.15
C LEU A 33 26.66 -3.19 -16.76
N ASP A 34 27.43 -4.27 -16.79
CA ASP A 34 26.98 -5.60 -16.40
C ASP A 34 27.56 -5.97 -15.02
N VAL A 35 26.70 -6.23 -14.07
CA VAL A 35 27.04 -6.68 -12.72
C VAL A 35 26.47 -8.09 -12.55
N THR A 36 27.28 -9.08 -12.91
CA THR A 36 26.85 -10.50 -12.91
C THR A 36 26.76 -11.12 -11.52
N SER A 37 27.47 -10.53 -10.52
CA SER A 37 27.40 -10.98 -9.14
C SER A 37 27.72 -9.82 -8.19
N GLY A 38 27.08 -9.82 -7.03
CA GLY A 38 27.29 -8.78 -6.00
C GLY A 38 26.19 -7.71 -5.98
N ASN A 39 26.45 -6.64 -5.27
CA ASN A 39 25.52 -5.54 -5.07
C ASN A 39 25.94 -4.31 -5.89
N LEU A 40 25.00 -3.71 -6.59
CA LEU A 40 25.14 -2.39 -7.20
C LEU A 40 24.44 -1.37 -6.29
N SER A 41 25.20 -0.51 -5.63
CA SER A 41 24.67 0.58 -4.80
C SER A 41 24.71 1.88 -5.59
N ILE A 42 23.55 2.46 -5.86
CA ILE A 42 23.41 3.71 -6.61
C ILE A 42 22.61 4.68 -5.75
N GLY A 43 23.11 5.89 -5.54
CA GLY A 43 22.39 6.91 -4.80
C GLY A 43 21.13 7.38 -5.54
N ILE A 44 21.26 7.68 -6.83
CA ILE A 44 20.15 8.06 -7.71
C ILE A 44 20.30 7.31 -9.02
N LEU A 45 19.27 6.58 -9.44
CA LEU A 45 19.19 5.97 -10.76
C LEU A 45 18.21 6.78 -11.62
N THR A 46 18.73 7.43 -12.67
CA THR A 46 17.90 8.02 -13.72
C THR A 46 17.94 7.12 -14.94
N ALA A 47 16.82 6.52 -15.29
CA ALA A 47 16.71 5.60 -16.41
C ALA A 47 15.46 5.90 -17.25
N THR A 48 15.57 5.79 -18.57
CA THR A 48 14.42 5.87 -19.47
C THR A 48 13.50 4.66 -19.29
N ASN A 49 14.11 3.49 -19.06
CA ASN A 49 13.39 2.25 -18.75
C ASN A 49 14.15 1.51 -17.66
N LEU A 50 13.43 1.09 -16.63
CA LEU A 50 13.92 0.16 -15.62
C LEU A 50 13.19 -1.17 -15.80
N LYS A 51 13.91 -2.19 -16.28
CA LYS A 51 13.40 -3.57 -16.38
C LYS A 51 13.90 -4.36 -15.18
N VAL A 52 13.00 -4.84 -14.38
CA VAL A 52 13.28 -5.68 -13.22
C VAL A 52 12.89 -7.12 -13.59
N GLY A 53 13.78 -8.08 -13.33
CA GLY A 53 13.59 -9.48 -13.73
C GLY A 53 12.39 -10.13 -13.04
N SER A 54 11.99 -11.30 -13.53
CA SER A 54 10.78 -12.02 -13.12
C SER A 54 10.74 -12.47 -11.64
N SER A 55 11.89 -12.53 -10.98
CA SER A 55 12.00 -12.87 -9.54
C SER A 55 12.41 -11.69 -8.67
N ALA A 56 12.24 -10.48 -9.18
CA ALA A 56 12.69 -9.29 -8.49
C ALA A 56 11.66 -8.79 -7.50
N THR A 57 12.16 -8.37 -6.37
CA THR A 57 11.38 -7.65 -5.38
C THR A 57 11.75 -6.17 -5.48
N ILE A 58 10.78 -5.33 -5.79
CA ILE A 58 10.95 -3.88 -5.77
C ILE A 58 10.58 -3.42 -4.36
N PHE A 59 11.59 -3.11 -3.54
CA PHE A 59 11.38 -2.51 -2.23
C PHE A 59 11.86 -1.08 -2.22
N ALA A 60 11.00 -0.21 -1.75
CA ALA A 60 11.42 1.02 -1.13
C ALA A 60 11.51 0.76 0.38
N THR A 61 12.70 0.50 0.89
CA THR A 61 12.96 0.33 2.32
C THR A 61 13.25 1.66 2.99
N THR A 62 12.49 2.67 2.66
CA THR A 62 12.54 3.92 3.42
C THR A 62 11.38 3.93 4.41
N THR A 63 11.54 4.62 5.51
CA THR A 63 10.49 4.88 6.50
C THR A 63 9.24 5.53 5.90
N SER A 64 9.29 5.93 4.64
CA SER A 64 8.27 6.72 3.96
C SER A 64 7.49 5.96 2.87
N GLY A 65 7.91 4.74 2.47
CA GLY A 65 7.24 3.97 1.42
C GLY A 65 7.76 4.23 0.00
N ALA A 66 7.05 3.67 -1.00
CA ALA A 66 7.34 3.82 -2.42
C ALA A 66 6.42 4.88 -3.04
N GLY A 67 7.00 5.84 -3.77
CA GLY A 67 6.26 6.86 -4.50
C GLY A 67 6.32 6.65 -6.02
N ILE A 68 5.18 6.75 -6.69
CA ILE A 68 5.10 6.86 -8.15
C ILE A 68 4.47 8.21 -8.47
N GLY A 69 5.22 9.08 -9.12
CA GLY A 69 4.80 10.46 -9.39
C GLY A 69 4.90 11.39 -8.18
N THR A 70 5.49 10.93 -7.07
CA THR A 70 5.78 11.73 -5.87
C THR A 70 7.12 11.35 -5.27
N VAL A 71 7.79 12.32 -4.67
CA VAL A 71 9.03 12.14 -3.91
C VAL A 71 8.79 12.10 -2.39
N THR A 72 7.57 12.35 -1.97
CA THR A 72 7.13 12.35 -0.57
C THR A 72 5.93 11.42 -0.39
N PRO A 73 6.13 10.10 -0.43
CA PRO A 73 5.03 9.15 -0.28
C PRO A 73 4.40 9.25 1.11
N ARG A 74 3.07 9.21 1.17
CA ARG A 74 2.25 9.30 2.39
C ARG A 74 1.73 7.95 2.86
N ALA A 75 2.01 6.90 2.09
CA ALA A 75 1.61 5.53 2.36
C ALA A 75 2.74 4.57 1.95
N GLY A 76 2.64 3.29 2.29
CA GLY A 76 3.59 2.26 1.86
C GLY A 76 3.78 2.22 0.34
N LEU A 77 2.74 2.50 -0.43
CA LEU A 77 2.77 2.81 -1.86
C LEU A 77 1.89 4.05 -2.10
N ASP A 78 2.47 5.13 -2.56
CA ASP A 78 1.77 6.37 -2.93
C ASP A 78 1.90 6.61 -4.43
N VAL A 79 0.78 6.61 -5.15
CA VAL A 79 0.72 6.84 -6.60
C VAL A 79 -0.02 8.13 -6.86
N VAL A 80 0.69 9.14 -7.35
CA VAL A 80 0.08 10.38 -7.82
C VAL A 80 -0.19 10.25 -9.32
N GLY A 81 -1.47 10.03 -9.65
CA GLY A 81 -1.92 9.79 -11.01
C GLY A 81 -2.98 8.70 -11.10
N HIS A 82 -3.21 8.22 -12.31
CA HIS A 82 -4.15 7.12 -12.54
C HIS A 82 -3.47 5.76 -12.40
N THR A 83 -4.08 4.87 -11.63
CA THR A 83 -3.65 3.48 -11.48
C THR A 83 -4.62 2.56 -12.21
N ARG A 84 -4.11 1.73 -13.13
CA ARG A 84 -4.89 0.66 -13.76
C ARG A 84 -4.42 -0.69 -13.21
N LEU A 85 -5.30 -1.36 -12.48
CA LEU A 85 -5.09 -2.71 -11.99
C LEU A 85 -5.96 -3.67 -12.80
N GLN A 86 -5.37 -4.74 -13.34
CA GLN A 86 -6.13 -5.77 -14.02
C GLN A 86 -6.89 -6.65 -13.03
N ALA A 87 -6.29 -6.90 -11.88
CA ALA A 87 -6.91 -7.56 -10.73
C ALA A 87 -6.29 -7.02 -9.45
N ALA A 88 -7.10 -6.88 -8.42
CA ALA A 88 -6.65 -6.58 -7.06
C ALA A 88 -7.29 -7.59 -6.11
N SER A 89 -6.49 -8.14 -5.21
CA SER A 89 -6.94 -9.01 -4.14
C SER A 89 -6.97 -8.19 -2.85
N ASN A 90 -8.12 -8.13 -2.23
CA ASN A 90 -8.30 -7.43 -0.95
C ASN A 90 -8.47 -8.43 0.19
N GLU A 91 -7.94 -8.10 1.34
CA GLU A 91 -8.17 -8.91 2.53
C GLU A 91 -9.63 -8.78 2.97
N VAL A 92 -10.21 -9.91 3.42
CA VAL A 92 -11.55 -9.98 3.97
C VAL A 92 -11.45 -10.26 5.47
N ARG A 93 -12.15 -9.46 6.26
CA ARG A 93 -12.27 -9.68 7.71
C ARG A 93 -13.68 -10.10 8.08
N TYR A 94 -13.76 -11.11 8.92
CA TYR A 94 -15.02 -11.55 9.55
C TYR A 94 -15.14 -10.84 10.88
N LEU A 95 -16.32 -10.24 11.10
CA LEU A 95 -16.63 -9.47 12.30
C LEU A 95 -17.61 -10.25 13.16
N GLU A 96 -17.53 -10.02 14.45
CA GLU A 96 -18.49 -10.53 15.44
C GLU A 96 -19.29 -9.38 16.02
N VAL A 97 -20.53 -9.68 16.46
CA VAL A 97 -21.37 -8.74 17.21
C VAL A 97 -21.01 -8.86 18.68
N GLU A 98 -20.50 -7.79 19.27
CA GLU A 98 -20.11 -7.72 20.67
C GLU A 98 -20.85 -6.57 21.37
N SER A 99 -21.63 -6.88 22.39
CA SER A 99 -22.37 -5.87 23.18
C SER A 99 -23.22 -4.94 22.29
N ASN A 100 -23.99 -5.52 21.37
CA ASN A 100 -24.83 -4.81 20.40
C ASN A 100 -24.08 -3.85 19.46
N GLN A 101 -22.81 -4.11 19.19
CA GLN A 101 -22.02 -3.32 18.27
C GLN A 101 -21.08 -4.17 17.43
N ILE A 102 -20.67 -3.62 16.28
CA ILE A 102 -19.57 -4.14 15.48
C ILE A 102 -18.45 -3.10 15.40
N LYS A 103 -17.21 -3.60 15.41
CA LYS A 103 -15.99 -2.78 15.30
C LYS A 103 -15.31 -3.06 13.98
N ILE A 104 -15.07 -2.02 13.20
CA ILE A 104 -14.45 -2.11 11.87
C ILE A 104 -13.14 -1.37 11.93
N TYR A 105 -12.02 -2.09 11.76
CA TYR A 105 -10.67 -1.53 11.69
C TYR A 105 -10.29 -1.36 10.23
N LEU A 106 -10.42 -0.14 9.72
CA LEU A 106 -10.28 0.19 8.30
C LEU A 106 -8.87 0.00 7.74
N ASN A 107 -7.87 -0.12 8.60
CA ASN A 107 -6.49 -0.43 8.20
C ASN A 107 -6.22 -1.94 8.03
N GLU A 108 -7.19 -2.82 8.37
CA GLU A 108 -6.99 -4.26 8.30
C GLU A 108 -7.51 -4.89 7.01
N ALA A 109 -8.58 -4.33 6.44
CA ALA A 109 -9.17 -4.86 5.21
C ALA A 109 -10.01 -3.79 4.49
N SER A 110 -10.41 -4.09 3.26
CA SER A 110 -11.39 -3.30 2.52
C SER A 110 -12.75 -3.98 2.42
N THR A 111 -12.87 -5.23 2.87
CA THR A 111 -14.13 -5.98 2.88
C THR A 111 -14.32 -6.63 4.24
N PHE A 112 -15.49 -6.35 4.83
CA PHE A 112 -15.88 -6.85 6.14
C PHE A 112 -17.18 -7.62 6.02
N ILE A 113 -17.24 -8.79 6.65
CA ILE A 113 -18.41 -9.68 6.64
C ILE A 113 -18.80 -9.94 8.09
N CYS A 114 -20.07 -9.72 8.43
CA CYS A 114 -20.60 -10.03 9.73
C CYS A 114 -21.87 -10.87 9.59
N THR A 115 -21.91 -11.99 10.29
CA THR A 115 -23.17 -12.70 10.55
C THR A 115 -23.81 -12.09 11.77
N VAL A 116 -25.00 -11.52 11.61
CA VAL A 116 -25.73 -10.83 12.67
C VAL A 116 -26.36 -11.88 13.60
N THR A 117 -25.86 -11.90 14.84
CA THR A 117 -26.28 -12.88 15.88
C THR A 117 -26.98 -12.21 17.05
N ASP A 118 -27.05 -10.88 17.05
CA ASP A 118 -27.71 -10.05 18.04
C ASP A 118 -28.05 -8.69 17.40
N ASP A 119 -28.86 -7.86 18.04
CA ASP A 119 -29.13 -6.50 17.58
C ASP A 119 -27.85 -5.67 17.50
N ILE A 120 -27.68 -4.95 16.41
CA ILE A 120 -26.58 -4.00 16.23
C ILE A 120 -27.14 -2.59 16.39
N SER A 121 -26.91 -2.00 17.54
CA SER A 121 -27.29 -0.62 17.82
C SER A 121 -26.24 0.39 17.36
N ARG A 122 -25.01 -0.06 17.09
CA ARG A 122 -23.87 0.82 16.77
C ARG A 122 -22.84 0.14 15.88
N ILE A 123 -22.38 0.88 14.88
CA ILE A 123 -21.23 0.51 14.06
C ILE A 123 -20.10 1.49 14.40
N ARG A 124 -18.93 0.97 14.79
CA ARG A 124 -17.76 1.78 15.13
C ARG A 124 -16.64 1.61 14.10
N LEU A 125 -16.15 2.73 13.59
CA LEU A 125 -15.05 2.79 12.62
C LEU A 125 -13.76 3.21 13.32
N TYR A 126 -12.74 2.38 13.22
CA TYR A 126 -11.41 2.63 13.76
C TYR A 126 -10.39 2.79 12.66
N ASN A 127 -9.33 3.53 12.93
CA ASN A 127 -8.19 3.69 12.04
C ASN A 127 -8.57 4.14 10.62
N ALA A 128 -9.56 5.05 10.52
CA ALA A 128 -9.83 5.75 9.28
C ALA A 128 -8.60 6.55 8.85
N ASP A 129 -8.35 6.62 7.55
CA ASP A 129 -7.25 7.41 7.02
C ASP A 129 -7.42 8.89 7.39
N GLN A 130 -6.41 9.45 8.07
CA GLN A 130 -6.39 10.84 8.52
C GLN A 130 -5.74 11.78 7.50
N VAL A 131 -5.35 11.28 6.34
CA VAL A 131 -4.73 12.11 5.30
C VAL A 131 -5.78 13.04 4.70
N VAL A 132 -5.51 14.34 4.78
CA VAL A 132 -6.39 15.38 4.25
C VAL A 132 -6.62 15.19 2.75
N ASN A 133 -7.87 15.33 2.31
CA ASN A 133 -8.30 15.16 0.91
C ASN A 133 -8.15 13.73 0.36
N THR A 134 -8.16 12.71 1.21
CA THR A 134 -8.27 11.32 0.80
C THR A 134 -9.67 10.79 1.09
N SER A 135 -10.08 9.77 0.34
CA SER A 135 -11.28 8.99 0.61
C SER A 135 -10.91 7.53 0.79
N GLN A 136 -11.50 6.88 1.76
CA GLN A 136 -11.36 5.46 1.98
C GLN A 136 -12.68 4.77 1.68
N THR A 137 -12.63 3.72 0.87
CA THR A 137 -13.82 2.93 0.52
C THR A 137 -13.69 1.55 1.10
N PHE A 138 -14.76 1.07 1.70
CA PHE A 138 -14.84 -0.31 2.19
C PHE A 138 -16.24 -0.88 1.90
N THR A 139 -16.33 -2.20 1.92
CA THR A 139 -17.59 -2.94 1.80
C THR A 139 -17.90 -3.61 3.12
N LEU A 140 -19.10 -3.39 3.64
CA LEU A 140 -19.64 -4.12 4.78
C LEU A 140 -20.79 -5.00 4.32
N LYS A 141 -20.64 -6.32 4.46
CA LYS A 141 -21.70 -7.28 4.22
C LYS A 141 -22.26 -7.78 5.56
N LEU A 142 -23.54 -7.50 5.78
CA LEU A 142 -24.28 -8.02 6.93
C LEU A 142 -25.22 -9.14 6.46
N THR A 143 -25.23 -10.24 7.16
CA THR A 143 -26.11 -11.37 6.87
C THR A 143 -26.76 -11.82 8.18
N GLN A 144 -28.08 -11.89 8.22
CA GLN A 144 -28.81 -12.49 9.37
C GLN A 144 -28.38 -13.96 9.52
N ASN A 145 -28.30 -14.42 10.76
CA ASN A 145 -28.16 -15.85 11.01
C ASN A 145 -29.50 -16.60 10.71
N SER A 146 -29.53 -17.91 10.92
CA SER A 146 -30.72 -18.74 10.65
C SER A 146 -31.94 -18.39 11.51
N THR A 147 -31.77 -17.70 12.61
CA THR A 147 -32.86 -17.23 13.48
C THR A 147 -33.49 -15.96 12.90
N GLY A 148 -32.71 -15.07 12.35
CA GLY A 148 -33.14 -13.76 11.85
C GLY A 148 -33.71 -12.86 12.96
N GLY A 149 -34.34 -11.78 12.55
CA GLY A 149 -35.07 -10.89 13.46
C GLY A 149 -34.27 -9.81 14.13
N TYR A 150 -32.96 -9.79 13.94
CA TYR A 150 -32.08 -8.80 14.58
C TYR A 150 -32.10 -7.45 13.85
N GLY A 151 -32.28 -6.39 14.63
CA GLY A 151 -32.21 -5.02 14.13
C GLY A 151 -30.77 -4.57 13.86
N VAL A 152 -30.58 -3.71 12.85
CA VAL A 152 -29.27 -3.12 12.54
C VAL A 152 -29.40 -1.61 12.42
N GLY A 153 -28.76 -0.88 13.32
CA GLY A 153 -28.71 0.57 13.35
C GLY A 153 -27.64 1.13 12.40
N ILE A 154 -27.90 1.09 11.10
CA ILE A 154 -26.93 1.59 10.08
C ILE A 154 -26.79 3.10 10.04
N ASN A 155 -27.68 3.84 10.67
CA ASN A 155 -27.64 5.30 10.84
C ASN A 155 -26.88 5.72 12.10
N THR A 156 -26.39 4.78 12.89
CA THR A 156 -25.68 5.01 14.15
C THR A 156 -24.21 4.58 14.00
N ILE A 157 -23.48 5.34 13.17
CA ILE A 157 -22.05 5.11 12.94
C ILE A 157 -21.25 6.06 13.81
N HIS A 158 -20.25 5.53 14.47
CA HIS A 158 -19.34 6.27 15.36
C HIS A 158 -17.88 6.07 14.96
N ASN A 159 -17.02 7.05 15.27
CA ASN A 159 -15.59 6.87 15.19
C ASN A 159 -15.05 6.06 16.38
N GLY A 160 -13.73 5.83 16.42
CA GLY A 160 -13.07 5.11 17.52
C GLY A 160 -13.25 5.76 18.90
N ASP A 161 -13.43 7.08 18.94
CA ASP A 161 -13.60 7.89 20.16
C ASP A 161 -15.07 8.00 20.61
N ASP A 162 -15.95 7.27 19.92
CA ASP A 162 -17.40 7.24 20.18
C ASP A 162 -18.17 8.49 19.73
N ASP A 163 -17.56 9.35 18.92
CA ASP A 163 -18.27 10.48 18.32
C ASP A 163 -19.12 10.00 17.15
N ALA A 164 -20.33 10.54 17.04
CA ALA A 164 -21.20 10.23 15.93
C ALA A 164 -20.64 10.75 14.60
N VAL A 165 -20.61 9.87 13.60
CA VAL A 165 -20.18 10.22 12.24
C VAL A 165 -21.44 10.62 11.45
N SER A 166 -21.35 11.73 10.73
CA SER A 166 -22.40 12.13 9.80
C SER A 166 -22.51 11.15 8.65
N VAL A 167 -23.67 10.51 8.50
CA VAL A 167 -23.94 9.57 7.43
C VAL A 167 -24.78 10.27 6.36
N TYR A 168 -24.28 10.26 5.13
CA TYR A 168 -25.00 10.78 3.99
C TYR A 168 -25.53 9.65 3.11
N TRP A 169 -26.83 9.60 2.91
CA TRP A 169 -27.46 8.61 2.07
C TRP A 169 -27.85 9.23 0.73
N PRO A 170 -27.52 8.58 -0.41
CA PRO A 170 -27.99 9.04 -1.71
C PRO A 170 -29.51 9.15 -1.74
N GLY A 171 -30.04 10.31 -2.13
CA GLY A 171 -31.47 10.57 -2.09
C GLY A 171 -32.06 10.89 -0.71
N GLY A 172 -31.21 10.98 0.34
CA GLY A 172 -31.64 11.34 1.70
C GLY A 172 -32.46 10.27 2.44
N VAL A 173 -32.57 9.05 1.88
CA VAL A 173 -33.34 7.95 2.47
C VAL A 173 -32.39 6.93 3.08
N VAL A 174 -32.58 6.65 4.37
CA VAL A 174 -31.85 5.57 5.06
C VAL A 174 -32.34 4.23 4.50
N PRO A 175 -31.43 3.34 4.03
CA PRO A 175 -31.82 2.03 3.55
C PRO A 175 -32.46 1.19 4.67
N GLU A 176 -33.52 0.47 4.35
CA GLU A 176 -34.08 -0.52 5.25
C GLU A 176 -33.24 -1.79 5.25
N VAL A 177 -32.89 -2.27 6.42
CA VAL A 177 -32.20 -3.55 6.59
C VAL A 177 -33.22 -4.62 6.87
N THR A 178 -33.27 -5.65 6.00
CA THR A 178 -34.19 -6.78 6.21
C THR A 178 -33.79 -7.58 7.44
N THR A 179 -34.74 -7.92 8.26
CA THR A 179 -34.55 -8.75 9.47
C THR A 179 -34.89 -10.23 9.24
N THR A 180 -35.34 -10.59 8.04
CA THR A 180 -35.61 -11.98 7.66
C THR A 180 -34.34 -12.75 7.36
N ALA A 181 -34.31 -14.01 7.80
CA ALA A 181 -33.21 -14.94 7.50
C ALA A 181 -33.30 -15.49 6.07
#